data_85c0a85d49f71a49750efde260982ffb
#
_entry.id   85c0a85d49f71a49750efde260982ffb
#
_cell.length_a   1.000
_cell.length_b   1.000
_cell.length_c   1.000
_cell.angle_alpha   90.00
_cell.angle_beta   90.00
_cell.angle_gamma   90.00
#
_symmetry.space_group_name_H-M   'P 1'
#
loop_
_entity.id
_entity.type
_entity.pdbx_description
1 polymer ?
#
loop_
_entity_poly.entity_id
_entity_poly.type
_entity_poly.pdbx_seq_one_letter_code
_entity_poly.pdbx_strand_id
1 'polypeptide(L)'
;MARIETLPVRIGDHLVIGAGHPIVVQTMCNTHTSDVEATVAQSLELAAAGAQLIRITVPGRQDVPHVAEIKRRLRAAGCNVPLVADIHFSSETAIEVAPVVEKVRINPGNFHPDHEQARAQFARFLQVCKEHGTAVRVGLNHGSLGRYITDRYGNTPHAMAMAAMEWLEMCIAADFLNVVVSLKASNTVVMVEAYRELAQRMQERGVVFPMHLGVTEAGGGDSGRIKSCVGIASLLQEGIGDTIRVSLTEPPVNELPVAQYLADNLKGNVMLDAAIKWGPKLLKREIDEIPASAGLSAYLVDEIMQAARRRFYKPEYIACPGCGRTMYDLQTTFEEVQRRTAHLKGMVIAVMGCIVNGPGEMADADWGYVGEGGGRVTIYHRGEPVLRHIPDSEAIDELLRLIEADAATSD
;
A
#
# COMPACT_ATOMS: atom_id res chain seq x y z
N MET A 1 3.48 23.00 -8.64
CA MET A 1 2.12 23.26 -9.17
C MET A 1 1.16 23.46 -8.01
N ALA A 2 0.03 24.14 -8.23
CA ALA A 2 -1.05 24.15 -7.25
C ALA A 2 -1.65 22.73 -7.15
N ARG A 3 -2.07 22.33 -5.94
CA ARG A 3 -2.77 21.05 -5.76
C ARG A 3 -4.11 21.06 -6.47
N ILE A 4 -4.49 19.92 -7.03
CA ILE A 4 -5.83 19.71 -7.59
C ILE A 4 -6.84 19.90 -6.44
N GLU A 5 -7.87 20.69 -6.69
CA GLU A 5 -8.94 20.90 -5.72
C GLU A 5 -9.76 19.62 -5.57
N THR A 6 -9.85 19.11 -4.36
CA THR A 6 -10.56 17.88 -4.02
C THR A 6 -11.66 18.16 -2.99
N LEU A 7 -12.63 17.27 -2.88
CA LEU A 7 -13.66 17.35 -1.84
C LEU A 7 -13.04 17.27 -0.43
N PRO A 8 -13.61 17.95 0.57
CA PRO A 8 -13.23 17.74 1.97
C PRO A 8 -13.80 16.42 2.48
N VAL A 9 -12.94 15.57 3.05
CA VAL A 9 -13.32 14.32 3.72
C VAL A 9 -13.04 14.42 5.19
N ARG A 10 -14.07 14.37 6.02
CA ARG A 10 -13.96 14.43 7.47
C ARG A 10 -13.67 13.06 8.06
N ILE A 11 -12.66 12.99 8.92
CA ILE A 11 -12.26 11.79 9.65
C ILE A 11 -12.42 12.06 11.15
N GLY A 12 -13.50 11.58 11.73
CA GLY A 12 -13.88 11.97 13.10
C GLY A 12 -14.08 13.48 13.23
N ASP A 13 -13.81 14.01 14.42
CA ASP A 13 -14.14 15.40 14.75
C ASP A 13 -13.06 16.42 14.35
N HIS A 14 -11.82 15.98 14.10
CA HIS A 14 -10.67 16.90 14.10
C HIS A 14 -9.82 16.86 12.83
N LEU A 15 -10.00 15.87 11.97
CA LEU A 15 -9.16 15.71 10.79
C LEU A 15 -9.96 15.87 9.49
N VAL A 16 -9.43 16.67 8.58
CA VAL A 16 -9.97 16.83 7.22
C VAL A 16 -8.90 16.47 6.20
N ILE A 17 -9.25 15.65 5.22
CA ILE A 17 -8.39 15.29 4.08
C ILE A 17 -8.96 15.97 2.84
N GLY A 18 -8.10 16.55 1.99
CA GLY A 18 -8.51 17.24 0.76
C GLY A 18 -8.81 18.71 0.97
N ALA A 19 -9.47 19.34 0.00
CA ALA A 19 -9.87 20.75 0.00
C ALA A 19 -8.75 21.75 0.39
N GLY A 20 -7.52 21.48 -0.04
CA GLY A 20 -6.36 22.33 0.26
C GLY A 20 -5.77 22.19 1.66
N HIS A 21 -6.32 21.34 2.54
CA HIS A 21 -5.72 21.03 3.84
C HIS A 21 -4.33 20.39 3.69
N PRO A 22 -3.45 20.46 4.72
CA PRO A 22 -2.15 19.81 4.72
C PRO A 22 -2.25 18.32 4.35
N ILE A 23 -1.19 17.79 3.74
CA ILE A 23 -1.12 16.35 3.40
C ILE A 23 -1.09 15.54 4.69
N VAL A 24 -2.01 14.60 4.82
CA VAL A 24 -2.15 13.78 6.03
C VAL A 24 -1.25 12.54 5.96
N VAL A 25 -0.43 12.35 6.99
CA VAL A 25 0.44 11.17 7.14
C VAL A 25 -0.31 10.05 7.85
N GLN A 26 -0.45 8.92 7.16
CA GLN A 26 -1.02 7.69 7.70
C GLN A 26 0.07 6.62 7.85
N THR A 27 0.00 5.82 8.92
CA THR A 27 0.75 4.57 9.07
C THR A 27 -0.17 3.41 9.42
N MET A 28 0.39 2.23 9.73
CA MET A 28 -0.38 1.03 10.01
C MET A 28 0.32 0.17 11.05
N CYS A 29 -0.43 -0.34 12.04
CA CYS A 29 0.08 -1.34 12.96
C CYS A 29 0.40 -2.67 12.25
N ASN A 30 1.47 -3.32 12.69
CA ASN A 30 1.82 -4.67 12.27
C ASN A 30 1.56 -5.74 13.35
N THR A 31 1.03 -5.34 14.50
CA THR A 31 0.57 -6.23 15.56
C THR A 31 -0.71 -6.97 15.17
N HIS A 32 -0.93 -8.15 15.74
CA HIS A 32 -2.21 -8.84 15.62
C HIS A 32 -3.30 -8.08 16.38
N THR A 33 -4.44 -7.84 15.74
CA THR A 33 -5.55 -7.06 16.33
C THR A 33 -6.16 -7.71 17.56
N SER A 34 -6.11 -9.05 17.65
CA SER A 34 -6.48 -9.80 18.85
C SER A 34 -5.56 -9.55 20.04
N ASP A 35 -4.31 -9.13 19.80
CA ASP A 35 -3.40 -8.65 20.84
C ASP A 35 -3.66 -7.14 21.07
N VAL A 36 -4.68 -6.88 21.86
CA VAL A 36 -5.11 -5.50 22.18
C VAL A 36 -4.01 -4.71 22.87
N GLU A 37 -3.24 -5.34 23.78
CA GLU A 37 -2.16 -4.68 24.52
C GLU A 37 -1.06 -4.19 23.60
N ALA A 38 -0.53 -5.09 22.77
CA ALA A 38 0.52 -4.75 21.80
C ALA A 38 0.05 -3.70 20.78
N THR A 39 -1.21 -3.81 20.30
CA THR A 39 -1.75 -2.86 19.33
C THR A 39 -1.98 -1.48 19.93
N VAL A 40 -2.41 -1.37 21.18
CA VAL A 40 -2.50 -0.10 21.90
C VAL A 40 -1.12 0.52 22.10
N ALA A 41 -0.14 -0.26 22.58
CA ALA A 41 1.22 0.24 22.79
C ALA A 41 1.84 0.76 21.48
N GLN A 42 1.75 0.00 20.39
CA GLN A 42 2.24 0.43 19.08
C GLN A 42 1.49 1.65 18.55
N SER A 43 0.18 1.73 18.72
CA SER A 43 -0.61 2.89 18.30
C SER A 43 -0.20 4.17 19.04
N LEU A 44 0.11 4.07 20.34
CA LEU A 44 0.61 5.21 21.14
C LEU A 44 2.00 5.65 20.67
N GLU A 45 2.90 4.69 20.39
CA GLU A 45 4.22 4.97 19.81
C GLU A 45 4.11 5.70 18.47
N LEU A 46 3.27 5.20 17.56
CA LEU A 46 3.05 5.79 16.25
C LEU A 46 2.43 7.19 16.34
N ALA A 47 1.48 7.39 17.26
CA ALA A 47 0.89 8.69 17.50
C ALA A 47 1.94 9.70 18.04
N ALA A 48 2.78 9.28 18.98
CA ALA A 48 3.86 10.09 19.52
C ALA A 48 4.92 10.44 18.45
N ALA A 49 5.14 9.56 17.49
CA ALA A 49 6.03 9.79 16.34
C ALA A 49 5.40 10.64 15.22
N GLY A 50 4.16 11.13 15.38
CA GLY A 50 3.52 12.07 14.47
C GLY A 50 2.56 11.46 13.46
N ALA A 51 2.12 10.21 13.64
CA ALA A 51 1.06 9.64 12.82
C ALA A 51 -0.25 10.42 13.03
N GLN A 52 -0.87 10.85 11.93
CA GLN A 52 -2.15 11.57 11.96
C GLN A 52 -3.36 10.64 11.72
N LEU A 53 -3.10 9.45 11.18
CA LEU A 53 -4.05 8.35 11.00
C LEU A 53 -3.34 7.02 11.29
N ILE A 54 -3.96 6.14 12.05
CA ILE A 54 -3.42 4.81 12.33
C ILE A 54 -4.37 3.75 11.78
N ARG A 55 -3.87 2.88 10.90
CA ARG A 55 -4.63 1.79 10.32
C ARG A 55 -4.37 0.49 11.07
N ILE A 56 -5.44 -0.24 11.36
CA ILE A 56 -5.42 -1.53 12.03
C ILE A 56 -6.07 -2.56 11.11
N THR A 57 -5.45 -3.72 10.95
CA THR A 57 -6.04 -4.86 10.23
C THR A 57 -7.25 -5.40 10.99
N VAL A 58 -8.35 -5.68 10.29
CA VAL A 58 -9.51 -6.37 10.90
C VAL A 58 -9.81 -7.61 10.07
N PRO A 59 -9.22 -8.77 10.44
CA PRO A 59 -9.31 -10.00 9.67
C PRO A 59 -10.73 -10.54 9.55
N GLY A 60 -11.55 -10.39 10.58
CA GLY A 60 -12.92 -10.91 10.60
C GLY A 60 -13.79 -10.26 11.68
N ARG A 61 -15.07 -10.66 11.72
CA ARG A 61 -16.08 -10.14 12.65
C ARG A 61 -15.69 -10.31 14.12
N GLN A 62 -14.99 -11.41 14.44
CA GLN A 62 -14.48 -11.68 15.79
C GLN A 62 -13.48 -10.64 16.28
N ASP A 63 -12.85 -9.87 15.39
CA ASP A 63 -11.88 -8.83 15.74
C ASP A 63 -12.52 -7.45 15.97
N VAL A 64 -13.78 -7.26 15.61
CA VAL A 64 -14.48 -5.98 15.81
C VAL A 64 -14.54 -5.56 17.29
N PRO A 65 -14.84 -6.45 18.26
CA PRO A 65 -14.74 -6.12 19.68
C PRO A 65 -13.33 -5.72 20.13
N HIS A 66 -12.28 -6.34 19.56
CA HIS A 66 -10.88 -5.97 19.86
C HIS A 66 -10.59 -4.54 19.38
N VAL A 67 -11.05 -4.15 18.19
CA VAL A 67 -10.90 -2.78 17.68
C VAL A 67 -11.61 -1.77 18.57
N ALA A 68 -12.82 -2.09 19.04
CA ALA A 68 -13.56 -1.25 19.99
C ALA A 68 -12.80 -1.05 21.30
N GLU A 69 -12.22 -2.11 21.84
CA GLU A 69 -11.41 -2.05 23.07
C GLU A 69 -10.09 -1.30 22.86
N ILE A 70 -9.41 -1.51 21.73
CA ILE A 70 -8.22 -0.72 21.36
C ILE A 70 -8.56 0.77 21.33
N LYS A 71 -9.62 1.16 20.63
CA LYS A 71 -10.06 2.56 20.57
C LYS A 71 -10.36 3.12 21.96
N ARG A 72 -11.12 2.39 22.78
CA ARG A 72 -11.46 2.79 24.14
C ARG A 72 -10.21 3.08 24.99
N ARG A 73 -9.19 2.17 24.92
CA ARG A 73 -7.94 2.33 25.67
C ARG A 73 -7.11 3.50 25.15
N LEU A 74 -7.03 3.71 23.85
CA LEU A 74 -6.35 4.86 23.27
C LEU A 74 -6.97 6.16 23.74
N ARG A 75 -8.30 6.26 23.72
CA ARG A 75 -9.03 7.47 24.23
C ARG A 75 -8.79 7.67 25.72
N ALA A 76 -8.78 6.61 26.53
CA ALA A 76 -8.46 6.65 27.96
C ALA A 76 -7.02 7.11 28.23
N ALA A 77 -6.09 6.83 27.32
CA ALA A 77 -4.69 7.32 27.36
C ALA A 77 -4.51 8.73 26.78
N GLY A 78 -5.61 9.43 26.41
CA GLY A 78 -5.55 10.76 25.82
C GLY A 78 -5.16 10.81 24.34
N CYS A 79 -5.02 9.66 23.67
CA CYS A 79 -4.70 9.59 22.26
C CYS A 79 -5.98 9.69 21.42
N ASN A 80 -6.13 10.81 20.68
CA ASN A 80 -7.29 11.08 19.82
C ASN A 80 -7.01 10.86 18.34
N VAL A 81 -5.88 10.25 17.96
CA VAL A 81 -5.59 9.91 16.55
C VAL A 81 -6.68 8.99 16.00
N PRO A 82 -7.31 9.34 14.86
CA PRO A 82 -8.37 8.54 14.27
C PRO A 82 -7.86 7.16 13.82
N LEU A 83 -8.71 6.14 13.97
CA LEU A 83 -8.42 4.78 13.54
C LEU A 83 -9.05 4.46 12.18
N VAL A 84 -8.32 3.67 11.40
CA VAL A 84 -8.77 3.15 10.11
C VAL A 84 -8.83 1.63 10.18
N ALA A 85 -10.01 1.03 10.00
CA ALA A 85 -10.15 -0.41 9.87
C ALA A 85 -9.79 -0.85 8.43
N ASP A 86 -8.91 -1.84 8.31
CA ASP A 86 -8.49 -2.42 7.02
C ASP A 86 -9.18 -3.76 6.79
N ILE A 87 -10.17 -3.75 5.89
CA ILE A 87 -11.03 -4.90 5.63
C ILE A 87 -10.68 -5.56 4.30
N HIS A 88 -10.59 -6.87 4.33
CA HIS A 88 -10.47 -7.74 3.15
C HIS A 88 -11.44 -8.91 3.24
N PHE A 89 -11.99 -9.34 2.11
CA PHE A 89 -12.83 -10.54 1.92
C PHE A 89 -14.13 -10.63 2.74
N SER A 90 -14.55 -9.58 3.45
CA SER A 90 -15.77 -9.62 4.25
C SER A 90 -16.49 -8.28 4.28
N SER A 91 -17.55 -8.17 3.49
CA SER A 91 -18.46 -7.02 3.51
C SER A 91 -19.17 -6.87 4.86
N GLU A 92 -19.53 -7.98 5.51
CA GLU A 92 -20.16 -7.98 6.84
C GLU A 92 -19.23 -7.38 7.90
N THR A 93 -17.94 -7.74 7.89
CA THR A 93 -16.96 -7.15 8.81
C THR A 93 -16.83 -5.64 8.59
N ALA A 94 -16.87 -5.17 7.32
CA ALA A 94 -16.85 -3.75 7.00
C ALA A 94 -18.07 -3.01 7.60
N ILE A 95 -19.26 -3.61 7.48
CA ILE A 95 -20.51 -3.07 8.01
C ILE A 95 -20.47 -3.01 9.54
N GLU A 96 -20.01 -4.07 10.20
CA GLU A 96 -19.99 -4.14 11.67
C GLU A 96 -18.93 -3.24 12.31
N VAL A 97 -17.80 -3.03 11.65
CA VAL A 97 -16.74 -2.17 12.20
C VAL A 97 -16.97 -0.68 11.91
N ALA A 98 -17.80 -0.33 10.94
CA ALA A 98 -18.06 1.06 10.55
C ALA A 98 -18.51 1.96 11.72
N PRO A 99 -19.42 1.52 12.64
CA PRO A 99 -19.77 2.32 13.82
C PRO A 99 -18.63 2.49 14.85
N VAL A 100 -17.59 1.68 14.76
CA VAL A 100 -16.53 1.63 15.77
C VAL A 100 -15.37 2.58 15.46
N VAL A 101 -15.03 2.77 14.18
CA VAL A 101 -13.86 3.54 13.74
C VAL A 101 -14.21 4.80 12.97
N GLU A 102 -13.26 5.70 12.83
CA GLU A 102 -13.46 6.96 12.08
C GLU A 102 -13.37 6.77 10.56
N LYS A 103 -12.72 5.70 10.10
CA LYS A 103 -12.62 5.38 8.68
C LYS A 103 -12.52 3.87 8.45
N VAL A 104 -13.15 3.37 7.39
CA VAL A 104 -13.01 2.00 6.93
C VAL A 104 -12.36 1.98 5.56
N ARG A 105 -11.31 1.17 5.38
CA ARG A 105 -10.77 0.86 4.05
C ARG A 105 -11.31 -0.47 3.57
N ILE A 106 -11.88 -0.45 2.40
CA ILE A 106 -12.28 -1.66 1.66
C ILE A 106 -11.46 -1.78 0.38
N ASN A 107 -11.33 -3.02 -0.10
CA ASN A 107 -10.75 -3.28 -1.42
C ASN A 107 -11.85 -3.81 -2.35
N PRO A 108 -12.22 -3.04 -3.39
CA PRO A 108 -13.21 -3.46 -4.38
C PRO A 108 -13.02 -4.87 -4.94
N GLY A 109 -11.77 -5.22 -5.28
CA GLY A 109 -11.46 -6.49 -5.92
C GLY A 109 -11.63 -7.75 -5.04
N ASN A 110 -11.79 -7.55 -3.72
CA ASN A 110 -12.01 -8.65 -2.77
C ASN A 110 -13.08 -8.35 -1.71
N PHE A 111 -13.94 -7.37 -1.96
CA PHE A 111 -15.01 -7.01 -1.03
C PHE A 111 -16.09 -8.11 -0.93
N HIS A 112 -16.38 -8.74 -2.05
CA HIS A 112 -17.25 -9.93 -2.16
C HIS A 112 -16.87 -10.73 -3.41
N PRO A 113 -16.93 -12.07 -3.39
CA PRO A 113 -16.59 -12.90 -4.54
C PRO A 113 -17.48 -12.66 -5.78
N ASP A 114 -18.76 -12.41 -5.55
CA ASP A 114 -19.73 -12.07 -6.60
C ASP A 114 -19.85 -10.55 -6.73
N HIS A 115 -19.68 -10.05 -7.96
CA HIS A 115 -19.62 -8.61 -8.23
C HIS A 115 -20.96 -7.88 -7.99
N GLU A 116 -22.09 -8.49 -8.35
CA GLU A 116 -23.43 -7.89 -8.13
C GLU A 116 -23.76 -7.87 -6.64
N GLN A 117 -23.43 -8.92 -5.91
CA GLN A 117 -23.56 -8.92 -4.46
C GLN A 117 -22.61 -7.92 -3.80
N ALA A 118 -21.38 -7.76 -4.33
CA ALA A 118 -20.45 -6.73 -3.86
C ALA A 118 -21.09 -5.34 -3.94
N ARG A 119 -21.77 -5.01 -5.03
CA ARG A 119 -22.48 -3.73 -5.22
C ARG A 119 -23.61 -3.55 -4.21
N ALA A 120 -24.44 -4.58 -4.02
CA ALA A 120 -25.57 -4.54 -3.07
C ALA A 120 -25.07 -4.39 -1.62
N GLN A 121 -24.04 -5.13 -1.22
CA GLN A 121 -23.43 -5.02 0.11
C GLN A 121 -22.73 -3.68 0.31
N PHE A 122 -22.13 -3.13 -0.75
CA PHE A 122 -21.50 -1.81 -0.69
C PHE A 122 -22.53 -0.71 -0.44
N ALA A 123 -23.68 -0.75 -1.11
CA ALA A 123 -24.76 0.20 -0.85
C ALA A 123 -25.22 0.16 0.62
N ARG A 124 -25.37 -1.04 1.20
CA ARG A 124 -25.69 -1.22 2.63
C ARG A 124 -24.57 -0.68 3.53
N PHE A 125 -23.31 -0.95 3.19
CA PHE A 125 -22.15 -0.44 3.92
C PHE A 125 -22.12 1.09 3.92
N LEU A 126 -22.33 1.74 2.75
CA LEU A 126 -22.39 3.20 2.65
C LEU A 126 -23.50 3.81 3.51
N GLN A 127 -24.66 3.15 3.60
CA GLN A 127 -25.74 3.59 4.45
C GLN A 127 -25.32 3.62 5.93
N VAL A 128 -24.68 2.54 6.42
CA VAL A 128 -24.16 2.48 7.80
C VAL A 128 -23.08 3.53 8.03
N CYS A 129 -22.17 3.73 7.09
CA CYS A 129 -21.16 4.77 7.19
C CYS A 129 -21.78 6.17 7.25
N LYS A 130 -22.85 6.44 6.48
CA LYS A 130 -23.59 7.71 6.52
C LYS A 130 -24.25 7.96 7.86
N GLU A 131 -24.87 6.94 8.47
CA GLU A 131 -25.51 7.00 9.78
C GLU A 131 -24.54 7.29 10.92
N HIS A 132 -23.31 6.78 10.83
CA HIS A 132 -22.28 6.92 11.87
C HIS A 132 -21.22 7.98 11.58
N GLY A 133 -21.30 8.68 10.45
CA GLY A 133 -20.29 9.69 10.05
C GLY A 133 -18.92 9.09 9.71
N THR A 134 -18.89 7.79 9.42
CA THR A 134 -17.63 7.07 9.13
C THR A 134 -17.17 7.32 7.71
N ALA A 135 -15.93 7.74 7.53
CA ALA A 135 -15.35 7.91 6.20
C ALA A 135 -15.01 6.56 5.56
N VAL A 136 -15.02 6.52 4.24
CA VAL A 136 -14.65 5.32 3.47
C VAL A 136 -13.37 5.57 2.68
N ARG A 137 -12.48 4.57 2.60
CA ARG A 137 -11.45 4.53 1.58
C ARG A 137 -11.70 3.39 0.63
N VAL A 138 -11.96 3.73 -0.63
CA VAL A 138 -11.94 2.80 -1.76
C VAL A 138 -10.49 2.58 -2.14
N GLY A 139 -9.94 1.43 -1.77
CA GLY A 139 -8.51 1.17 -1.83
C GLY A 139 -8.17 -0.04 -2.68
N LEU A 140 -7.74 0.20 -3.92
CA LEU A 140 -7.31 -0.84 -4.86
C LEU A 140 -5.79 -1.02 -4.82
N ASN A 141 -5.37 -2.25 -5.06
CA ASN A 141 -3.99 -2.61 -5.32
C ASN A 141 -3.92 -3.31 -6.70
N HIS A 142 -2.85 -3.08 -7.44
CA HIS A 142 -2.64 -3.63 -8.78
C HIS A 142 -2.81 -5.16 -8.83
N GLY A 143 -2.34 -5.86 -7.81
CA GLY A 143 -2.44 -7.32 -7.73
C GLY A 143 -3.79 -7.87 -7.27
N SER A 144 -4.80 -7.04 -6.97
CA SER A 144 -6.07 -7.49 -6.42
C SER A 144 -7.28 -6.71 -6.95
N LEU A 145 -7.38 -6.58 -8.27
CA LEU A 145 -8.48 -5.87 -8.94
C LEU A 145 -9.78 -6.68 -9.04
N GLY A 146 -9.69 -8.02 -8.88
CA GLY A 146 -10.81 -8.93 -9.07
C GLY A 146 -11.05 -9.31 -10.55
N ARG A 147 -11.56 -10.53 -10.76
CA ARG A 147 -11.72 -11.12 -12.12
C ARG A 147 -12.59 -10.26 -13.02
N TYR A 148 -13.69 -9.72 -12.52
CA TYR A 148 -14.59 -8.87 -13.31
C TYR A 148 -13.88 -7.73 -14.03
N ILE A 149 -12.91 -7.12 -13.36
CA ILE A 149 -12.12 -6.03 -13.93
C ILE A 149 -11.00 -6.56 -14.81
N THR A 150 -10.26 -7.57 -14.35
CA THR A 150 -9.10 -8.09 -15.09
C THR A 150 -9.48 -8.81 -16.39
N ASP A 151 -10.62 -9.48 -16.41
CA ASP A 151 -11.14 -10.11 -17.65
C ASP A 151 -11.52 -9.06 -18.72
N ARG A 152 -11.91 -7.85 -18.28
CA ARG A 152 -12.36 -6.78 -19.18
C ARG A 152 -11.24 -5.85 -19.63
N TYR A 153 -10.30 -5.52 -18.74
CA TYR A 153 -9.30 -4.46 -18.96
C TYR A 153 -7.85 -4.95 -18.77
N GLY A 154 -7.64 -6.24 -18.45
CA GLY A 154 -6.34 -6.75 -18.04
C GLY A 154 -5.89 -6.26 -16.67
N ASN A 155 -4.64 -6.54 -16.31
CA ASN A 155 -4.02 -6.02 -15.10
C ASN A 155 -3.17 -4.78 -15.48
N THR A 156 -3.82 -3.63 -15.63
CA THR A 156 -3.23 -2.41 -16.19
C THR A 156 -3.52 -1.19 -15.33
N PRO A 157 -2.76 -0.08 -15.46
CA PRO A 157 -3.11 1.21 -14.85
C PRO A 157 -4.54 1.67 -15.18
N HIS A 158 -4.94 1.47 -16.45
CA HIS A 158 -6.31 1.76 -16.91
C HIS A 158 -7.36 0.95 -16.15
N ALA A 159 -7.15 -0.35 -15.95
CA ALA A 159 -8.03 -1.21 -15.17
C ALA A 159 -8.20 -0.71 -13.73
N MET A 160 -7.12 -0.26 -13.11
CA MET A 160 -7.16 0.32 -11.77
C MET A 160 -8.03 1.58 -11.72
N ALA A 161 -7.85 2.50 -12.67
CA ALA A 161 -8.64 3.72 -12.74
C ALA A 161 -10.12 3.44 -12.99
N MET A 162 -10.44 2.52 -13.91
CA MET A 162 -11.82 2.11 -14.21
C MET A 162 -12.52 1.44 -13.03
N ALA A 163 -11.81 0.54 -12.34
CA ALA A 163 -12.33 -0.09 -11.12
C ALA A 163 -12.63 0.94 -10.02
N ALA A 164 -11.72 1.92 -9.83
CA ALA A 164 -11.96 2.99 -8.87
C ALA A 164 -13.17 3.83 -9.25
N MET A 165 -13.27 4.26 -10.51
CA MET A 165 -14.40 5.08 -10.99
C MET A 165 -15.75 4.37 -10.81
N GLU A 166 -15.84 3.07 -11.07
CA GLU A 166 -17.08 2.31 -10.84
C GLU A 166 -17.56 2.44 -9.39
N TRP A 167 -16.67 2.27 -8.41
CA TRP A 167 -17.03 2.37 -7.00
C TRP A 167 -17.28 3.80 -6.53
N LEU A 168 -16.56 4.78 -7.09
CA LEU A 168 -16.82 6.19 -6.84
C LEU A 168 -18.17 6.64 -7.39
N GLU A 169 -18.59 6.15 -8.56
CA GLU A 169 -19.91 6.42 -9.11
C GLU A 169 -21.04 5.84 -8.21
N MET A 170 -20.82 4.68 -7.60
CA MET A 170 -21.75 4.16 -6.60
C MET A 170 -21.85 5.05 -5.35
N CYS A 171 -20.72 5.62 -4.91
CA CYS A 171 -20.71 6.58 -3.81
C CYS A 171 -21.46 7.87 -4.18
N ILE A 172 -21.25 8.41 -5.38
CA ILE A 172 -21.98 9.58 -5.89
C ILE A 172 -23.48 9.32 -5.97
N ALA A 173 -23.87 8.17 -6.54
CA ALA A 173 -25.28 7.76 -6.66
C ALA A 173 -25.96 7.58 -5.30
N ALA A 174 -25.21 7.18 -4.26
CA ALA A 174 -25.70 7.05 -2.88
C ALA A 174 -25.69 8.39 -2.09
N ASP A 175 -25.29 9.50 -2.73
CA ASP A 175 -25.08 10.78 -2.05
C ASP A 175 -24.15 10.62 -0.82
N PHE A 176 -23.06 9.84 -1.01
CA PHE A 176 -22.04 9.60 0.00
C PHE A 176 -20.67 10.08 -0.50
N LEU A 177 -20.28 11.30 -0.13
CA LEU A 177 -19.06 11.93 -0.63
C LEU A 177 -17.89 11.91 0.36
N ASN A 178 -18.08 11.33 1.56
CA ASN A 178 -17.03 11.22 2.58
C ASN A 178 -16.05 10.07 2.25
N VAL A 179 -15.43 10.15 1.06
CA VAL A 179 -14.64 9.09 0.44
C VAL A 179 -13.24 9.55 0.09
N VAL A 180 -12.25 8.73 0.41
CA VAL A 180 -10.87 8.80 -0.09
C VAL A 180 -10.63 7.65 -1.05
N VAL A 181 -9.84 7.84 -2.09
CA VAL A 181 -9.50 6.77 -3.05
C VAL A 181 -8.00 6.49 -3.06
N SER A 182 -7.61 5.23 -3.29
CA SER A 182 -6.21 4.87 -3.46
C SER A 182 -6.00 3.77 -4.49
N LEU A 183 -4.96 3.93 -5.33
CA LEU A 183 -4.52 3.02 -6.39
C LEU A 183 -3.05 2.68 -6.16
N LYS A 184 -2.76 1.58 -5.47
CA LYS A 184 -1.40 1.22 -5.11
C LYS A 184 -0.83 0.13 -6.00
N ALA A 185 0.45 0.26 -6.34
CA ALA A 185 1.24 -0.76 -7.01
C ALA A 185 2.66 -0.77 -6.44
N SER A 186 3.34 -1.90 -6.52
CA SER A 186 4.77 -2.02 -6.24
C SER A 186 5.61 -1.42 -7.38
N ASN A 187 5.09 -1.45 -8.59
CA ASN A 187 5.66 -0.81 -9.77
C ASN A 187 5.30 0.69 -9.78
N THR A 188 6.30 1.55 -9.66
CA THR A 188 6.13 3.00 -9.59
C THR A 188 5.54 3.61 -10.86
N VAL A 189 5.85 3.04 -12.04
CA VAL A 189 5.28 3.49 -13.33
C VAL A 189 3.79 3.21 -13.34
N VAL A 190 3.38 1.98 -13.06
CA VAL A 190 1.97 1.56 -12.98
C VAL A 190 1.19 2.41 -12.00
N MET A 191 1.76 2.64 -10.81
CA MET A 191 1.12 3.46 -9.79
C MET A 191 0.88 4.89 -10.28
N VAL A 192 1.91 5.54 -10.82
CA VAL A 192 1.83 6.94 -11.24
C VAL A 192 0.85 7.11 -12.41
N GLU A 193 0.87 6.21 -13.39
CA GLU A 193 -0.05 6.23 -14.53
C GLU A 193 -1.51 6.02 -14.08
N ALA A 194 -1.76 5.09 -13.17
CA ALA A 194 -3.11 4.83 -12.65
C ALA A 194 -3.70 6.06 -11.92
N TYR A 195 -2.91 6.73 -11.08
CA TYR A 195 -3.37 7.94 -10.40
C TYR A 195 -3.58 9.12 -11.35
N ARG A 196 -2.73 9.30 -12.36
CA ARG A 196 -2.91 10.35 -13.39
C ARG A 196 -4.23 10.17 -14.14
N GLU A 197 -4.49 8.95 -14.60
CA GLU A 197 -5.73 8.63 -15.29
C GLU A 197 -6.95 8.82 -14.39
N LEU A 198 -6.89 8.34 -13.14
CA LEU A 198 -7.98 8.53 -12.19
C LEU A 198 -8.24 10.01 -11.91
N ALA A 199 -7.21 10.82 -11.70
CA ALA A 199 -7.35 12.26 -11.47
C ALA A 199 -8.01 12.96 -12.65
N GLN A 200 -7.59 12.64 -13.87
CA GLN A 200 -8.20 13.17 -15.08
C GLN A 200 -9.69 12.82 -15.18
N ARG A 201 -10.05 11.53 -14.96
CA ARG A 201 -11.44 11.05 -15.02
C ARG A 201 -12.33 11.70 -13.98
N MET A 202 -11.85 11.88 -12.77
CA MET A 202 -12.58 12.58 -11.70
C MET A 202 -12.80 14.07 -12.05
N GLN A 203 -11.80 14.74 -12.65
CA GLN A 203 -11.93 16.12 -13.13
C GLN A 203 -12.95 16.23 -14.28
N GLU A 204 -12.91 15.34 -15.26
CA GLU A 204 -13.88 15.26 -16.35
C GLU A 204 -15.31 15.01 -15.82
N ARG A 205 -15.43 14.21 -14.75
CA ARG A 205 -16.68 13.94 -14.06
C ARG A 205 -17.20 15.14 -13.25
N GLY A 206 -16.32 16.07 -12.90
CA GLY A 206 -16.64 17.24 -12.08
C GLY A 206 -16.72 16.97 -10.58
N VAL A 207 -16.29 15.78 -10.12
CA VAL A 207 -16.23 15.40 -8.70
C VAL A 207 -14.87 14.77 -8.42
N VAL A 208 -14.02 15.44 -7.67
CA VAL A 208 -12.66 14.99 -7.40
C VAL A 208 -12.53 14.59 -5.93
N PHE A 209 -12.40 13.30 -5.68
CA PHE A 209 -12.18 12.75 -4.35
C PHE A 209 -10.73 12.87 -3.93
N PRO A 210 -10.41 13.08 -2.63
CA PRO A 210 -9.05 13.06 -2.13
C PRO A 210 -8.36 11.72 -2.40
N MET A 211 -7.08 11.79 -2.76
CA MET A 211 -6.27 10.64 -3.12
C MET A 211 -5.24 10.31 -2.05
N HIS A 212 -5.19 9.03 -1.64
CA HIS A 212 -4.22 8.48 -0.70
C HIS A 212 -3.09 7.79 -1.45
N LEU A 213 -1.92 8.39 -1.47
CA LEU A 213 -0.76 7.90 -2.21
C LEU A 213 0.08 6.90 -1.40
N GLY A 214 0.75 6.01 -2.10
CA GLY A 214 1.76 5.13 -1.52
C GLY A 214 2.17 4.03 -2.49
N VAL A 215 3.46 3.75 -2.54
CA VAL A 215 3.98 2.54 -3.19
C VAL A 215 3.72 1.38 -2.24
N THR A 216 3.09 0.31 -2.72
CA THR A 216 2.89 -0.90 -1.91
C THR A 216 4.09 -1.83 -2.06
N GLU A 217 4.36 -2.65 -1.05
CA GLU A 217 5.46 -3.64 -1.05
C GLU A 217 6.80 -3.05 -1.52
N ALA A 218 7.15 -1.85 -1.02
CA ALA A 218 8.35 -1.13 -1.46
C ALA A 218 9.67 -1.78 -1.01
N GLY A 219 9.60 -2.76 -0.11
CA GLY A 219 10.76 -3.34 0.54
C GLY A 219 11.25 -2.50 1.71
N GLY A 220 12.51 -2.68 2.13
CA GLY A 220 13.12 -2.01 3.28
C GLY A 220 14.36 -1.20 2.92
N GLY A 221 14.98 -0.61 3.93
CA GLY A 221 16.23 0.16 3.80
C GLY A 221 16.09 1.38 2.89
N ASP A 222 17.21 1.80 2.35
CA ASP A 222 17.28 2.96 1.45
C ASP A 222 16.49 2.73 0.17
N SER A 223 16.51 1.51 -0.38
CA SER A 223 15.77 1.16 -1.59
C SER A 223 14.28 1.39 -1.44
N GLY A 224 13.67 0.95 -0.32
CA GLY A 224 12.25 1.15 -0.05
C GLY A 224 11.90 2.63 0.12
N ARG A 225 12.77 3.39 0.80
CA ARG A 225 12.62 4.85 0.98
C ARG A 225 12.70 5.59 -0.34
N ILE A 226 13.71 5.31 -1.15
CA ILE A 226 13.90 5.91 -2.48
C ILE A 226 12.73 5.57 -3.39
N LYS A 227 12.32 4.31 -3.44
CA LYS A 227 11.17 3.85 -4.25
C LYS A 227 9.88 4.57 -3.87
N SER A 228 9.62 4.72 -2.57
CA SER A 228 8.46 5.46 -2.06
C SER A 228 8.54 6.94 -2.43
N CYS A 229 9.72 7.59 -2.30
CA CYS A 229 9.91 8.98 -2.68
C CYS A 229 9.71 9.19 -4.20
N VAL A 230 10.29 8.33 -5.03
CA VAL A 230 10.15 8.42 -6.50
C VAL A 230 8.67 8.35 -6.90
N GLY A 231 7.92 7.37 -6.39
CA GLY A 231 6.51 7.21 -6.74
C GLY A 231 5.61 8.35 -6.19
N ILE A 232 5.71 8.62 -4.89
CA ILE A 232 4.83 9.60 -4.22
C ILE A 232 5.16 11.02 -4.70
N ALA A 233 6.44 11.42 -4.76
CA ALA A 233 6.82 12.77 -5.18
C ALA A 233 6.43 13.07 -6.62
N SER A 234 6.40 12.07 -7.52
CA SER A 234 5.95 12.26 -8.90
C SER A 234 4.52 12.78 -8.97
N LEU A 235 3.64 12.26 -8.13
CA LEU A 235 2.25 12.68 -8.07
C LEU A 235 2.07 14.00 -7.31
N LEU A 236 2.76 14.16 -6.17
CA LEU A 236 2.69 15.40 -5.39
C LEU A 236 3.15 16.63 -6.18
N GLN A 237 4.19 16.49 -7.02
CA GLN A 237 4.66 17.56 -7.90
C GLN A 237 3.67 17.92 -9.01
N GLU A 238 2.73 17.03 -9.33
CA GLU A 238 1.62 17.28 -10.27
C GLU A 238 0.36 17.78 -9.57
N GLY A 239 0.43 17.98 -8.26
CA GLY A 239 -0.71 18.42 -7.45
C GLY A 239 -1.69 17.30 -7.09
N ILE A 240 -1.32 16.04 -7.30
CA ILE A 240 -2.11 14.86 -6.98
C ILE A 240 -1.70 14.32 -5.62
N GLY A 241 -2.67 14.18 -4.69
CA GLY A 241 -2.47 13.55 -3.39
C GLY A 241 -2.78 14.44 -2.20
N ASP A 242 -3.54 13.89 -1.26
CA ASP A 242 -4.06 14.57 -0.06
C ASP A 242 -3.69 13.85 1.23
N THR A 243 -3.34 12.58 1.13
CA THR A 243 -2.82 11.78 2.24
C THR A 243 -1.84 10.75 1.69
N ILE A 244 -0.85 10.36 2.49
CA ILE A 244 0.20 9.45 2.07
C ILE A 244 0.50 8.39 3.13
N ARG A 245 1.02 7.23 2.68
CA ARG A 245 1.72 6.27 3.50
C ARG A 245 2.97 5.77 2.78
N VAL A 246 4.10 5.86 3.44
CA VAL A 246 5.29 5.11 3.09
C VAL A 246 5.13 3.70 3.67
N SER A 247 5.45 2.65 2.92
CA SER A 247 5.30 1.26 3.35
C SER A 247 6.66 0.57 3.28
N LEU A 248 7.22 0.23 4.44
CA LEU A 248 8.54 -0.39 4.57
C LEU A 248 8.43 -1.75 5.25
N THR A 249 9.28 -2.69 4.84
CA THR A 249 9.46 -3.99 5.53
C THR A 249 10.37 -3.79 6.74
N GLU A 250 9.90 -2.95 7.67
CA GLU A 250 10.56 -2.49 8.88
C GLU A 250 9.50 -2.19 9.96
N PRO A 251 9.90 -1.90 11.22
CA PRO A 251 8.96 -1.37 12.21
C PRO A 251 8.20 -0.15 11.67
N PRO A 252 6.86 -0.08 11.83
CA PRO A 252 6.05 0.97 11.21
C PRO A 252 6.43 2.39 11.59
N VAL A 253 7.06 2.60 12.74
CA VAL A 253 7.56 3.92 13.17
C VAL A 253 8.60 4.48 12.20
N ASN A 254 9.36 3.63 11.51
CA ASN A 254 10.38 4.02 10.52
C ASN A 254 9.78 4.58 9.21
N GLU A 255 8.48 4.36 8.97
CA GLU A 255 7.77 4.93 7.81
C GLU A 255 7.55 6.45 7.98
N LEU A 256 7.34 6.90 9.22
CA LEU A 256 6.87 8.26 9.53
C LEU A 256 7.85 9.37 9.16
N PRO A 257 9.17 9.28 9.43
CA PRO A 257 10.10 10.34 9.06
C PRO A 257 10.13 10.62 7.55
N VAL A 258 10.07 9.56 6.72
CA VAL A 258 10.05 9.71 5.27
C VAL A 258 8.71 10.25 4.77
N ALA A 259 7.61 9.78 5.36
CA ALA A 259 6.27 10.26 5.04
C ALA A 259 6.12 11.75 5.37
N GLN A 260 6.59 12.19 6.55
CA GLN A 260 6.59 13.60 6.94
C GLN A 260 7.49 14.44 6.04
N TYR A 261 8.69 13.91 5.67
CA TYR A 261 9.60 14.59 4.75
C TYR A 261 8.92 14.93 3.40
N LEU A 262 8.13 13.99 2.89
CA LEU A 262 7.35 14.18 1.66
C LEU A 262 6.15 15.13 1.88
N ALA A 263 5.38 14.92 2.95
CA ALA A 263 4.17 15.69 3.23
C ALA A 263 4.45 17.18 3.47
N ASP A 264 5.51 17.47 4.24
CA ASP A 264 5.91 18.82 4.62
C ASP A 264 6.91 19.45 3.63
N ASN A 265 7.25 18.73 2.56
CA ASN A 265 8.23 19.15 1.55
C ASN A 265 9.57 19.59 2.19
N LEU A 266 10.04 18.85 3.16
CA LEU A 266 11.30 19.13 3.85
C LEU A 266 12.49 18.99 2.91
N LYS A 267 13.63 19.54 3.33
CA LYS A 267 14.90 19.55 2.56
C LYS A 267 16.06 19.24 3.50
N GLY A 268 17.19 18.83 2.91
CA GLY A 268 18.45 18.63 3.61
C GLY A 268 18.85 17.16 3.78
N ASN A 269 18.00 16.21 3.36
CA ASN A 269 18.40 14.81 3.26
C ASN A 269 18.81 14.50 1.82
N VAL A 270 20.11 14.30 1.58
CA VAL A 270 20.68 14.12 0.24
C VAL A 270 20.02 13.01 -0.55
N MET A 271 19.74 11.88 0.09
CA MET A 271 19.12 10.70 -0.54
C MET A 271 17.66 11.00 -0.95
N LEU A 272 16.85 11.51 0.00
CA LEU A 272 15.45 11.81 -0.26
C LEU A 272 15.31 12.97 -1.25
N ASP A 273 16.11 14.02 -1.12
CA ASP A 273 16.12 15.16 -2.05
C ASP A 273 16.46 14.73 -3.47
N ALA A 274 17.45 13.84 -3.62
CA ALA A 274 17.83 13.30 -4.93
C ALA A 274 16.68 12.46 -5.53
N ALA A 275 16.05 11.57 -4.74
CA ALA A 275 14.94 10.76 -5.19
C ALA A 275 13.73 11.62 -5.60
N ILE A 276 13.39 12.63 -4.80
CA ILE A 276 12.30 13.60 -5.07
C ILE A 276 12.60 14.47 -6.31
N LYS A 277 13.87 14.81 -6.55
CA LYS A 277 14.28 15.66 -7.69
C LYS A 277 14.31 14.89 -9.01
N TRP A 278 14.92 13.70 -9.01
CA TRP A 278 15.25 12.99 -10.22
C TRP A 278 14.23 11.92 -10.60
N GLY A 279 13.63 11.26 -9.61
CA GLY A 279 12.63 10.22 -9.83
C GLY A 279 11.46 10.67 -10.72
N PRO A 280 10.78 11.79 -10.42
CA PRO A 280 9.69 12.30 -11.25
C PRO A 280 10.09 12.58 -12.69
N LYS A 281 11.29 13.11 -12.93
CA LYS A 281 11.80 13.39 -14.29
C LYS A 281 12.03 12.11 -15.09
N LEU A 282 12.56 11.08 -14.43
CA LEU A 282 12.78 9.77 -15.04
C LEU A 282 11.44 9.09 -15.36
N LEU A 283 10.45 9.13 -14.45
CA LEU A 283 9.11 8.56 -14.69
C LEU A 283 8.35 9.28 -15.79
N LYS A 284 8.53 10.60 -15.94
CA LYS A 284 7.97 11.40 -17.04
C LYS A 284 8.72 11.26 -18.36
N ARG A 285 9.87 10.55 -18.35
CA ARG A 285 10.79 10.48 -19.49
C ARG A 285 11.29 11.85 -19.98
N GLU A 286 11.38 12.82 -19.08
CA GLU A 286 12.04 14.13 -19.35
C GLU A 286 13.55 13.97 -19.46
N ILE A 287 14.10 12.96 -18.81
CA ILE A 287 15.50 12.54 -18.88
C ILE A 287 15.57 11.01 -18.97
N ASP A 288 16.59 10.51 -19.64
CA ASP A 288 16.88 9.07 -19.71
C ASP A 288 17.80 8.60 -18.60
N GLU A 289 18.71 9.48 -18.14
CA GLU A 289 19.69 9.21 -17.09
C GLU A 289 19.88 10.45 -16.21
N ILE A 290 20.33 10.21 -14.96
CA ILE A 290 20.72 11.29 -14.06
C ILE A 290 22.11 11.81 -14.53
N PRO A 291 22.25 13.11 -14.81
CA PRO A 291 23.51 13.64 -15.34
C PRO A 291 24.63 13.58 -14.29
N ALA A 292 25.86 13.31 -14.73
CA ALA A 292 27.04 13.25 -13.85
C ALA A 292 27.26 14.56 -13.06
N SER A 293 26.84 15.70 -13.62
CA SER A 293 26.85 17.02 -12.94
C SER A 293 25.93 17.11 -11.72
N ALA A 294 25.08 16.10 -11.47
CA ALA A 294 24.26 16.02 -10.27
C ALA A 294 25.10 15.80 -8.99
N GLY A 295 26.34 15.29 -9.12
CA GLY A 295 27.26 15.08 -7.99
C GLY A 295 26.81 13.99 -7.01
N LEU A 296 25.97 13.05 -7.45
CA LEU A 296 25.49 11.94 -6.65
C LEU A 296 26.45 10.75 -6.71
N SER A 297 26.47 9.93 -5.66
CA SER A 297 27.20 8.66 -5.68
C SER A 297 26.57 7.69 -6.70
N ALA A 298 27.40 6.79 -7.27
CA ALA A 298 26.93 5.76 -8.20
C ALA A 298 25.81 4.92 -7.58
N TYR A 299 25.94 4.55 -6.31
CA TYR A 299 24.91 3.83 -5.55
C TYR A 299 23.56 4.56 -5.60
N LEU A 300 23.54 5.85 -5.29
CA LEU A 300 22.30 6.62 -5.24
C LEU A 300 21.67 6.82 -6.63
N VAL A 301 22.52 7.00 -7.66
CA VAL A 301 22.05 7.02 -9.05
C VAL A 301 21.38 5.71 -9.43
N ASP A 302 22.05 4.58 -9.15
CA ASP A 302 21.53 3.24 -9.46
C ASP A 302 20.22 2.94 -8.72
N GLU A 303 20.09 3.29 -7.44
CA GLU A 303 18.85 3.13 -6.67
C GLU A 303 17.71 3.94 -7.26
N ILE A 304 17.92 5.20 -7.63
CA ILE A 304 16.88 6.06 -8.22
C ILE A 304 16.50 5.56 -9.62
N MET A 305 17.47 5.16 -10.43
CA MET A 305 17.24 4.60 -11.77
C MET A 305 16.42 3.32 -11.71
N GLN A 306 16.71 2.44 -10.75
CA GLN A 306 15.94 1.21 -10.54
C GLN A 306 14.54 1.51 -9.98
N ALA A 307 14.42 2.42 -9.02
CA ALA A 307 13.12 2.83 -8.48
C ALA A 307 12.20 3.47 -9.54
N ALA A 308 12.77 4.15 -10.54
CA ALA A 308 12.06 4.67 -11.72
C ALA A 308 11.95 3.65 -12.88
N ARG A 309 12.38 2.41 -12.67
CA ARG A 309 12.37 1.30 -13.64
C ARG A 309 13.08 1.63 -14.97
N ARG A 310 14.16 2.40 -14.90
CA ARG A 310 14.97 2.79 -16.07
C ARG A 310 16.17 1.84 -16.28
N ARG A 311 16.71 1.31 -15.19
CA ARG A 311 17.83 0.37 -15.20
C ARG A 311 17.78 -0.51 -13.96
N PHE A 312 18.07 -1.80 -14.12
CA PHE A 312 18.14 -2.76 -13.01
C PHE A 312 19.61 -3.18 -12.81
N TYR A 313 20.17 -2.91 -11.64
CA TYR A 313 21.54 -3.27 -11.29
C TYR A 313 21.62 -4.38 -10.24
N LYS A 314 20.48 -4.65 -9.57
CA LYS A 314 20.28 -5.72 -8.59
C LYS A 314 18.89 -6.34 -8.79
N PRO A 315 18.51 -7.41 -8.07
CA PRO A 315 17.13 -7.89 -8.05
C PRO A 315 16.16 -6.77 -7.64
N GLU A 316 14.96 -6.78 -8.20
CA GLU A 316 13.86 -6.00 -7.65
C GLU A 316 13.15 -6.84 -6.60
N TYR A 317 12.90 -6.24 -5.44
CA TYR A 317 12.17 -6.91 -4.37
C TYR A 317 10.78 -6.31 -4.21
N ILE A 318 9.78 -7.20 -4.10
CA ILE A 318 8.40 -6.89 -3.75
C ILE A 318 8.19 -7.48 -2.36
N ALA A 319 8.30 -6.67 -1.30
CA ALA A 319 8.18 -7.17 0.07
C ALA A 319 7.15 -6.36 0.85
N CYS A 320 6.19 -7.06 1.42
CA CYS A 320 5.11 -6.40 2.15
C CYS A 320 5.65 -5.76 3.46
N PRO A 321 5.00 -4.67 3.94
CA PRO A 321 5.45 -3.97 5.14
C PRO A 321 5.11 -4.69 6.45
N GLY A 322 4.49 -5.88 6.37
CA GLY A 322 3.89 -6.54 7.51
C GLY A 322 2.58 -5.87 7.96
N CYS A 323 1.72 -6.65 8.55
CA CYS A 323 0.45 -6.22 9.18
C CYS A 323 0.01 -7.31 10.15
N GLY A 324 -1.12 -7.12 10.82
CA GLY A 324 -1.69 -8.13 11.72
C GLY A 324 -2.06 -9.49 11.08
N ARG A 325 -1.75 -9.70 9.80
CA ARG A 325 -1.89 -10.99 9.08
C ARG A 325 -0.55 -11.68 8.83
N THR A 326 0.57 -11.05 9.18
CA THR A 326 1.92 -11.62 8.95
C THR A 326 2.11 -12.89 9.77
N MET A 327 2.63 -13.95 9.15
CA MET A 327 2.64 -15.30 9.70
C MET A 327 4.03 -15.77 10.19
N TYR A 328 5.08 -14.95 10.02
CA TYR A 328 6.47 -15.25 10.37
C TYR A 328 7.28 -13.96 10.58
N ASP A 329 8.53 -14.05 10.98
CA ASP A 329 9.44 -12.89 11.05
C ASP A 329 9.81 -12.42 9.64
N LEU A 330 8.97 -11.55 9.12
CA LEU A 330 9.05 -11.06 7.74
C LEU A 330 10.32 -10.26 7.49
N GLN A 331 10.74 -9.42 8.43
CA GLN A 331 11.91 -8.56 8.25
C GLN A 331 13.19 -9.38 8.14
N THR A 332 13.43 -10.26 9.10
CA THR A 332 14.62 -11.14 9.10
C THR A 332 14.64 -12.04 7.86
N THR A 333 13.49 -12.60 7.48
CA THR A 333 13.39 -13.42 6.25
C THR A 333 13.69 -12.61 5.00
N PHE A 334 13.17 -11.40 4.91
CA PHE A 334 13.40 -10.52 3.77
C PHE A 334 14.88 -10.13 3.64
N GLU A 335 15.53 -9.76 4.74
CA GLU A 335 16.96 -9.44 4.79
C GLU A 335 17.83 -10.63 4.35
N GLU A 336 17.47 -11.85 4.78
CA GLU A 336 18.19 -13.06 4.39
C GLU A 336 17.98 -13.40 2.90
N VAL A 337 16.76 -13.29 2.38
CA VAL A 337 16.50 -13.44 0.94
C VAL A 337 17.31 -12.41 0.15
N GLN A 338 17.30 -11.14 0.54
CA GLN A 338 18.08 -10.10 -0.13
C GLN A 338 19.59 -10.44 -0.15
N ARG A 339 20.14 -10.83 0.99
CA ARG A 339 21.55 -11.17 1.13
C ARG A 339 21.96 -12.32 0.19
N ARG A 340 21.12 -13.34 0.10
CA ARG A 340 21.43 -14.55 -0.67
C ARG A 340 21.17 -14.43 -2.17
N THR A 341 20.29 -13.51 -2.59
CA THR A 341 19.90 -13.31 -3.99
C THR A 341 20.49 -12.06 -4.63
N ALA A 342 21.31 -11.28 -3.94
CA ALA A 342 21.84 -9.99 -4.39
C ALA A 342 22.56 -10.01 -5.76
N HIS A 343 23.05 -11.18 -6.17
CA HIS A 343 23.75 -11.40 -7.44
C HIS A 343 22.80 -11.59 -8.65
N LEU A 344 21.49 -11.83 -8.41
CA LEU A 344 20.50 -12.19 -9.46
C LEU A 344 19.92 -10.93 -10.12
N LYS A 345 20.74 -10.21 -10.88
CA LYS A 345 20.34 -8.94 -11.52
C LYS A 345 19.14 -9.11 -12.45
N GLY A 346 18.21 -8.16 -12.38
CA GLY A 346 17.02 -8.12 -13.25
C GLY A 346 15.90 -9.07 -12.85
N MET A 347 16.10 -9.94 -11.87
CA MET A 347 15.06 -10.83 -11.33
C MET A 347 14.15 -10.07 -10.37
N VAL A 348 12.87 -10.37 -10.38
CA VAL A 348 11.87 -9.83 -9.44
C VAL A 348 11.51 -10.90 -8.42
N ILE A 349 11.83 -10.66 -7.14
CA ILE A 349 11.61 -11.62 -6.05
C ILE A 349 10.63 -11.03 -5.05
N ALA A 350 9.53 -11.75 -4.78
CA ALA A 350 8.53 -11.36 -3.81
C ALA A 350 8.71 -12.07 -2.47
N VAL A 351 8.56 -11.32 -1.36
CA VAL A 351 8.54 -11.87 0.01
C VAL A 351 7.29 -11.37 0.71
N MET A 352 6.30 -12.25 0.88
CA MET A 352 4.97 -11.91 1.34
C MET A 352 4.63 -12.56 2.68
N GLY A 353 4.22 -11.75 3.65
CA GLY A 353 3.93 -12.18 5.01
C GLY A 353 2.71 -13.11 5.13
N CYS A 354 1.79 -13.13 4.17
CA CYS A 354 0.60 -13.97 4.21
C CYS A 354 -0.01 -14.22 2.83
N ILE A 355 -0.83 -15.27 2.74
CA ILE A 355 -1.55 -15.67 1.52
C ILE A 355 -2.67 -14.69 1.09
N VAL A 356 -3.12 -13.81 1.98
CA VAL A 356 -4.30 -12.96 1.74
C VAL A 356 -4.10 -12.02 0.54
N ASN A 357 -2.98 -11.31 0.49
CA ASN A 357 -2.64 -10.44 -0.63
C ASN A 357 -1.44 -10.96 -1.43
N GLY A 358 -0.65 -11.88 -0.85
CA GLY A 358 0.61 -12.31 -1.43
C GLY A 358 0.52 -12.71 -2.90
N PRO A 359 -0.32 -13.67 -3.28
CA PRO A 359 -0.41 -14.13 -4.67
C PRO A 359 -0.76 -13.03 -5.67
N GLY A 360 -1.63 -12.10 -5.29
CA GLY A 360 -2.01 -10.98 -6.15
C GLY A 360 -0.91 -9.93 -6.27
N GLU A 361 -0.38 -9.47 -5.13
CA GLU A 361 0.62 -8.38 -5.08
C GLU A 361 1.98 -8.77 -5.70
N MET A 362 2.26 -10.08 -5.83
CA MET A 362 3.46 -10.59 -6.47
C MET A 362 3.24 -11.03 -7.94
N ALA A 363 2.14 -10.64 -8.58
CA ALA A 363 1.82 -11.05 -9.95
C ALA A 363 2.95 -10.72 -10.96
N ASP A 364 3.72 -9.67 -10.71
CA ASP A 364 4.86 -9.25 -11.53
C ASP A 364 6.20 -9.91 -11.10
N ALA A 365 6.19 -10.80 -10.09
CA ALA A 365 7.39 -11.45 -9.60
C ALA A 365 7.73 -12.73 -10.39
N ASP A 366 9.04 -12.90 -10.66
CA ASP A 366 9.54 -14.16 -11.21
C ASP A 366 9.42 -15.26 -10.15
N TRP A 367 9.78 -14.96 -8.91
CA TRP A 367 9.74 -15.87 -7.78
C TRP A 367 9.06 -15.25 -6.55
N GLY A 368 8.30 -16.04 -5.81
CA GLY A 368 7.59 -15.60 -4.62
C GLY A 368 7.75 -16.54 -3.42
N TYR A 369 8.02 -15.94 -2.26
CA TYR A 369 8.01 -16.59 -0.94
C TYR A 369 6.78 -16.08 -0.18
N VAL A 370 5.82 -16.95 0.14
CA VAL A 370 4.53 -16.56 0.73
C VAL A 370 4.25 -17.38 1.98
N GLY A 371 4.10 -16.72 3.14
CA GLY A 371 3.73 -17.35 4.40
C GLY A 371 2.30 -17.88 4.41
N GLU A 372 2.12 -19.11 4.91
CA GLU A 372 0.80 -19.76 5.05
C GLU A 372 0.33 -19.86 6.51
N GLY A 373 1.20 -19.57 7.46
CA GLY A 373 0.99 -19.80 8.89
C GLY A 373 1.43 -21.19 9.37
N GLY A 374 1.52 -21.36 10.69
CA GLY A 374 1.98 -22.62 11.29
C GLY A 374 3.42 -23.01 10.93
N GLY A 375 4.30 -22.02 10.67
CA GLY A 375 5.68 -22.26 10.24
C GLY A 375 5.81 -22.85 8.84
N ARG A 376 4.84 -22.56 7.95
CA ARG A 376 4.82 -23.08 6.58
C ARG A 376 4.81 -21.95 5.55
N VAL A 377 5.38 -22.26 4.39
CA VAL A 377 5.57 -21.36 3.25
C VAL A 377 5.21 -22.06 1.96
N THR A 378 4.66 -21.32 1.01
CA THR A 378 4.56 -21.73 -0.39
C THR A 378 5.50 -20.89 -1.25
N ILE A 379 6.24 -21.55 -2.14
CA ILE A 379 7.05 -20.91 -3.19
C ILE A 379 6.26 -20.87 -4.47
N TYR A 380 6.32 -19.72 -5.13
CA TYR A 380 5.67 -19.44 -6.40
C TYR A 380 6.71 -19.14 -7.48
N HIS A 381 6.40 -19.52 -8.71
CA HIS A 381 7.12 -19.15 -9.92
C HIS A 381 6.12 -18.53 -10.90
N ARG A 382 6.32 -17.25 -11.26
CA ARG A 382 5.46 -16.49 -12.19
C ARG A 382 3.96 -16.59 -11.85
N GLY A 383 3.66 -16.42 -10.57
CA GLY A 383 2.29 -16.44 -10.05
C GLY A 383 1.71 -17.83 -9.76
N GLU A 384 2.36 -18.92 -10.18
CA GLU A 384 1.92 -20.28 -9.93
C GLU A 384 2.67 -20.93 -8.76
N PRO A 385 1.97 -21.60 -7.83
CA PRO A 385 2.61 -22.26 -6.71
C PRO A 385 3.32 -23.54 -7.18
N VAL A 386 4.65 -23.56 -7.00
CA VAL A 386 5.51 -24.70 -7.43
C VAL A 386 5.91 -25.63 -6.29
N LEU A 387 5.94 -25.12 -5.05
CA LEU A 387 6.23 -25.92 -3.88
C LEU A 387 5.41 -25.41 -2.68
N ARG A 388 4.60 -26.29 -2.08
CA ARG A 388 3.62 -25.91 -1.04
C ARG A 388 3.97 -26.51 0.31
N HIS A 389 3.56 -25.85 1.38
CA HIS A 389 3.60 -26.33 2.75
C HIS A 389 5.00 -26.70 3.26
N ILE A 390 6.03 -25.99 2.77
CA ILE A 390 7.43 -26.20 3.20
C ILE A 390 7.62 -25.60 4.60
N PRO A 391 8.43 -26.22 5.47
CA PRO A 391 8.87 -25.58 6.70
C PRO A 391 9.58 -24.25 6.37
N ASP A 392 9.31 -23.20 7.11
CA ASP A 392 9.95 -21.88 6.93
C ASP A 392 11.48 -21.95 7.07
N SER A 393 11.98 -22.86 7.92
CA SER A 393 13.41 -23.13 8.10
C SER A 393 14.13 -23.67 6.85
N GLU A 394 13.41 -24.25 5.89
CA GLU A 394 13.94 -24.84 4.66
C GLU A 394 13.59 -23.99 3.42
N ALA A 395 12.64 -23.07 3.54
CA ALA A 395 11.99 -22.42 2.41
C ALA A 395 12.92 -21.52 1.61
N ILE A 396 13.91 -20.86 2.25
CA ILE A 396 14.88 -20.02 1.52
C ILE A 396 15.84 -20.89 0.71
N ASP A 397 16.30 -22.02 1.26
CA ASP A 397 17.18 -22.94 0.55
C ASP A 397 16.45 -23.54 -0.66
N GLU A 398 15.20 -23.95 -0.50
CA GLU A 398 14.38 -24.45 -1.59
C GLU A 398 14.10 -23.39 -2.68
N LEU A 399 13.83 -22.14 -2.27
CA LEU A 399 13.69 -21.03 -3.23
C LEU A 399 14.94 -20.87 -4.08
N LEU A 400 16.12 -20.85 -3.46
CA LEU A 400 17.39 -20.70 -4.20
C LEU A 400 17.66 -21.90 -5.12
N ARG A 401 17.45 -23.10 -4.62
CA ARG A 401 17.59 -24.32 -5.43
C ARG A 401 16.71 -24.31 -6.68
N LEU A 402 15.47 -23.82 -6.55
CA LEU A 402 14.54 -23.71 -7.68
C LEU A 402 14.98 -22.61 -8.66
N ILE A 403 15.44 -21.47 -8.18
CA ILE A 403 15.99 -20.38 -9.02
C ILE A 403 17.20 -20.87 -9.83
N GLU A 404 18.14 -21.59 -9.20
CA GLU A 404 19.32 -22.14 -9.87
C GLU A 404 18.95 -23.19 -10.92
N ALA A 405 17.96 -24.05 -10.61
CA ALA A 405 17.48 -25.05 -11.55
C ALA A 405 16.80 -24.45 -12.78
N ASP A 406 16.02 -23.38 -12.60
CA ASP A 406 15.36 -22.65 -13.71
C ASP A 406 16.39 -21.95 -14.60
N ALA A 407 17.39 -21.29 -14.01
CA ALA A 407 18.48 -20.67 -14.75
C ALA A 407 19.25 -21.67 -15.61
N ALA A 408 19.53 -22.87 -15.08
CA ALA A 408 20.23 -23.93 -15.81
C ALA A 408 19.43 -24.55 -16.98
N THR A 409 18.10 -24.38 -16.98
CA THR A 409 17.22 -24.86 -18.06
C THR A 409 16.95 -23.81 -19.13
N SER A 410 17.31 -22.57 -18.89
CA SER A 410 17.07 -21.42 -19.77
C SER A 410 18.29 -21.05 -20.64
N ASP A 411 19.48 -21.64 -20.35
CA ASP A 411 20.71 -21.61 -21.14
C ASP A 411 20.75 -22.81 -22.15
#